data_42635703fd85c8dd9bf4a578a2221ac2
#
_entry.id   42635703fd85c8dd9bf4a578a2221ac2
#
_cell.length_a   1.000
_cell.length_b   1.000
_cell.length_c   1.000
_cell.angle_alpha   90.00
_cell.angle_beta   90.00
_cell.angle_gamma   90.00
#
_symmetry.space_group_name_H-M   'P 1'
#
loop_
_entity.id
_entity.type
_entity.pdbx_description
1 polymer ?
#
loop_
_entity_poly.entity_id
_entity_poly.type
_entity_poly.pdbx_seq_one_letter_code
_entity_poly.pdbx_strand_id
1 'polypeptide(L)'
;LGIGIRSGQLRIYELVLKSPTCLFYGVAGAGKTNILLTLTRDLCKKDGPCLYVSTEETLHYEKVGRQVEDYAYTLFTEVYSLDKLLELVFHTSYMNFQTLVVDSINSLYRAVAYEESSLAKFTLLMGFLRNMSELKGLKILASAQVRAGEEDVEASGMSLLDYYFDTIFQVGFEKNKRFVKLVKPRHKATPIKYFEINEKGVVWM
;
A
#
# COMPACT_ATOMS: atom_id res chain seq x y z
N LEU A 1 27.05 -10.99 -0.92
CA LEU A 1 26.44 -12.30 -1.19
C LEU A 1 25.30 -12.08 -2.17
N GLY A 2 25.55 -12.41 -3.46
CA GLY A 2 24.61 -12.23 -4.56
C GLY A 2 23.44 -13.21 -4.42
N ILE A 3 22.23 -12.67 -4.26
CA ILE A 3 21.00 -13.45 -4.38
C ILE A 3 20.81 -13.76 -5.86
N GLY A 4 21.06 -15.02 -6.25
CA GLY A 4 20.91 -15.53 -7.60
C GLY A 4 19.45 -15.41 -8.07
N ILE A 5 19.24 -14.57 -9.07
CA ILE A 5 17.95 -14.18 -9.59
C ILE A 5 17.63 -15.08 -10.79
N ARG A 6 16.68 -15.99 -10.65
CA ARG A 6 16.12 -16.74 -11.79
C ARG A 6 15.27 -15.79 -12.65
N SER A 7 15.65 -15.67 -13.93
CA SER A 7 14.96 -14.85 -14.93
C SER A 7 13.51 -15.32 -15.11
N GLY A 8 12.56 -14.37 -15.09
CA GLY A 8 11.15 -14.59 -15.47
C GLY A 8 10.12 -14.48 -14.33
N GLN A 9 10.52 -14.35 -13.06
CA GLN A 9 9.58 -14.18 -11.97
C GLN A 9 9.33 -12.69 -11.67
N LEU A 10 8.06 -12.32 -11.45
CA LEU A 10 7.70 -10.99 -10.94
C LEU A 10 8.36 -10.79 -9.57
N ARG A 11 9.25 -9.81 -9.50
CA ARG A 11 9.97 -9.47 -8.27
C ARG A 11 9.32 -8.27 -7.63
N ILE A 12 8.27 -8.51 -6.87
CA ILE A 12 7.46 -7.46 -6.27
C ILE A 12 8.33 -6.54 -5.41
N TYR A 13 9.20 -7.10 -4.59
CA TYR A 13 10.09 -6.32 -3.74
C TYR A 13 11.02 -5.39 -4.54
N GLU A 14 11.61 -5.87 -5.63
CA GLU A 14 12.46 -5.04 -6.50
C GLU A 14 11.68 -3.92 -7.20
N LEU A 15 10.45 -4.20 -7.65
CA LEU A 15 9.58 -3.18 -8.22
C LEU A 15 9.22 -2.13 -7.17
N VAL A 16 8.87 -2.54 -5.95
CA VAL A 16 8.59 -1.64 -4.84
C VAL A 16 9.81 -0.80 -4.49
N LEU A 17 11.02 -1.37 -4.45
CA LEU A 17 12.24 -0.61 -4.19
C LEU A 17 12.49 0.49 -5.24
N LYS A 18 12.23 0.18 -6.50
CA LYS A 18 12.47 1.11 -7.64
C LYS A 18 11.39 2.17 -7.80
N SER A 19 10.18 1.92 -7.28
CA SER A 19 9.04 2.80 -7.49
C SER A 19 8.87 3.76 -6.32
N PRO A 20 8.80 5.07 -6.56
CA PRO A 20 8.53 6.05 -5.53
C PRO A 20 7.17 5.84 -4.85
N THR A 21 6.14 5.49 -5.63
CA THR A 21 4.78 5.27 -5.14
C THR A 21 4.23 3.93 -5.61
N CYS A 22 3.72 3.11 -4.67
CA CYS A 22 3.16 1.78 -4.96
C CYS A 22 1.77 1.61 -4.34
N LEU A 23 0.83 1.11 -5.12
CA LEU A 23 -0.53 0.80 -4.71
C LEU A 23 -0.82 -0.71 -4.82
N PHE A 24 -1.42 -1.28 -3.79
CA PHE A 24 -1.95 -2.64 -3.78
C PHE A 24 -3.47 -2.58 -3.63
N TYR A 25 -4.23 -2.84 -4.69
CA TYR A 25 -5.69 -2.81 -4.62
C TYR A 25 -6.31 -4.19 -4.79
N GLY A 26 -7.50 -4.39 -4.24
CA GLY A 26 -8.23 -5.65 -4.36
C GLY A 26 -9.31 -5.83 -3.30
N VAL A 27 -10.02 -6.96 -3.37
CA VAL A 27 -11.12 -7.28 -2.47
C VAL A 27 -10.66 -7.42 -1.01
N ALA A 28 -11.59 -7.28 -0.07
CA ALA A 28 -11.33 -7.55 1.35
C ALA A 28 -10.80 -8.98 1.56
N GLY A 29 -9.90 -9.18 2.51
CA GLY A 29 -9.32 -10.50 2.80
C GLY A 29 -8.27 -11.00 1.81
N ALA A 30 -8.02 -10.33 0.68
CA ALA A 30 -7.04 -10.77 -0.32
C ALA A 30 -5.58 -10.76 0.19
N GLY A 31 -5.29 -10.04 1.28
CA GLY A 31 -3.96 -10.02 1.90
C GLY A 31 -3.17 -8.73 1.70
N LYS A 32 -3.80 -7.64 1.28
CA LYS A 32 -3.15 -6.33 1.07
C LYS A 32 -2.37 -5.85 2.30
N THR A 33 -3.02 -5.82 3.47
CA THR A 33 -2.40 -5.47 4.76
C THR A 33 -1.19 -6.33 5.07
N ASN A 34 -1.26 -7.67 4.83
CA ASN A 34 -0.13 -8.56 5.05
C ASN A 34 1.05 -8.27 4.10
N ILE A 35 0.76 -7.91 2.86
CA ILE A 35 1.78 -7.46 1.90
C ILE A 35 2.44 -6.18 2.40
N LEU A 36 1.64 -5.17 2.77
CA LEU A 36 2.15 -3.89 3.28
C LEU A 36 2.99 -4.09 4.55
N LEU A 37 2.52 -4.87 5.53
CA LEU A 37 3.28 -5.15 6.74
C LEU A 37 4.61 -5.84 6.43
N THR A 38 4.61 -6.85 5.54
CA THR A 38 5.85 -7.55 5.14
C THR A 38 6.83 -6.60 4.47
N LEU A 39 6.35 -5.75 3.54
CA LEU A 39 7.18 -4.75 2.87
C LEU A 39 7.70 -3.68 3.84
N THR A 40 6.84 -3.20 4.75
CA THR A 40 7.21 -2.22 5.79
C THR A 40 8.35 -2.74 6.64
N ARG A 41 8.22 -3.96 7.18
CA ARG A 41 9.27 -4.61 7.96
C ARG A 41 10.62 -4.62 7.22
N ASP A 42 10.60 -5.04 5.96
CA ASP A 42 11.82 -5.24 5.17
C ASP A 42 12.44 -3.91 4.73
N LEU A 43 11.62 -2.90 4.41
CA LEU A 43 12.08 -1.56 4.03
C LEU A 43 12.61 -0.78 5.22
N CYS A 44 11.87 -0.74 6.35
CA CYS A 44 12.26 0.09 7.48
C CYS A 44 13.54 -0.38 8.16
N LYS A 45 13.80 -1.68 8.15
CA LYS A 45 15.09 -2.21 8.63
C LYS A 45 16.27 -1.75 7.78
N LYS A 46 16.04 -1.49 6.50
CA LYS A 46 17.11 -1.17 5.55
C LYS A 46 17.26 0.34 5.33
N ASP A 47 16.14 1.03 5.11
CA ASP A 47 16.14 2.38 4.58
C ASP A 47 15.86 3.44 5.67
N GLY A 48 15.43 3.04 6.88
CA GLY A 48 15.20 3.95 8.02
C GLY A 48 13.74 4.04 8.45
N PRO A 49 13.37 5.06 9.26
CA PRO A 49 12.08 5.09 9.94
C PRO A 49 10.90 5.19 8.97
N CYS A 50 9.85 4.43 9.27
CA CYS A 50 8.60 4.41 8.55
C CYS A 50 7.45 4.90 9.42
N LEU A 51 6.44 5.49 8.76
CA LEU A 51 5.13 5.74 9.34
C LEU A 51 4.10 4.83 8.68
N TYR A 52 3.42 4.00 9.46
CA TYR A 52 2.30 3.16 9.03
C TYR A 52 1.00 3.74 9.56
N VAL A 53 0.14 4.17 8.65
CA VAL A 53 -1.17 4.75 8.94
C VAL A 53 -2.25 3.75 8.60
N SER A 54 -2.99 3.27 9.62
CA SER A 54 -4.21 2.49 9.43
C SER A 54 -5.42 3.41 9.39
N THR A 55 -6.29 3.20 8.41
CA THR A 55 -7.55 3.93 8.25
C THR A 55 -8.77 3.03 8.47
N GLU A 56 -8.53 1.80 8.85
CA GLU A 56 -9.55 0.79 9.16
C GLU A 56 -9.20 0.13 10.49
N GLU A 57 -10.20 -0.25 11.27
CA GLU A 57 -10.00 -1.09 12.44
C GLU A 57 -9.38 -2.41 12.00
N THR A 58 -8.14 -2.67 12.39
CA THR A 58 -7.41 -3.82 11.89
C THR A 58 -6.84 -4.66 13.02
N LEU A 59 -6.96 -5.98 12.89
CA LEU A 59 -6.35 -6.98 13.76
C LEU A 59 -4.81 -7.08 13.58
N HIS A 60 -4.19 -6.16 12.82
CA HIS A 60 -2.75 -6.24 12.56
C HIS A 60 -1.90 -5.97 13.80
N TYR A 61 -2.44 -5.28 14.82
CA TYR A 61 -1.71 -5.04 16.09
C TYR A 61 -1.32 -6.32 16.81
N GLU A 62 -2.14 -7.37 16.77
CA GLU A 62 -1.74 -8.66 17.33
C GLU A 62 -0.53 -9.24 16.61
N LYS A 63 -0.48 -9.10 15.28
CA LYS A 63 0.62 -9.59 14.47
C LYS A 63 1.90 -8.81 14.72
N VAL A 64 1.79 -7.48 14.76
CA VAL A 64 2.91 -6.59 15.09
C VAL A 64 3.38 -6.85 16.52
N GLY A 65 2.47 -6.99 17.47
CA GLY A 65 2.78 -7.27 18.88
C GLY A 65 3.52 -8.58 19.11
N ARG A 66 3.30 -9.60 18.27
CA ARG A 66 4.06 -10.85 18.30
C ARG A 66 5.48 -10.73 17.70
N GLN A 67 5.76 -9.68 16.95
CA GLN A 67 7.01 -9.48 16.21
C GLN A 67 7.54 -8.04 16.38
N VAL A 68 7.46 -7.49 17.61
CA VAL A 68 7.80 -6.08 17.90
C VAL A 68 9.20 -5.69 17.40
N GLU A 69 10.18 -6.57 17.57
CA GLU A 69 11.57 -6.33 17.13
C GLU A 69 11.67 -6.16 15.60
N ASP A 70 10.78 -6.80 14.85
CA ASP A 70 10.74 -6.69 13.39
C ASP A 70 10.26 -5.33 12.91
N TYR A 71 9.54 -4.59 13.76
CA TYR A 71 8.96 -3.28 13.46
C TYR A 71 9.55 -2.14 14.30
N ALA A 72 10.74 -2.33 14.88
CA ALA A 72 11.39 -1.35 15.76
C ALA A 72 11.59 0.05 15.12
N TYR A 73 11.64 0.12 13.78
CA TYR A 73 11.77 1.38 13.04
C TYR A 73 10.44 1.84 12.41
N THR A 74 9.30 1.33 12.87
CA THR A 74 7.98 1.69 12.34
C THR A 74 7.13 2.32 13.42
N LEU A 75 6.68 3.56 13.18
CA LEU A 75 5.64 4.19 13.98
C LEU A 75 4.28 3.79 13.38
N PHE A 76 3.41 3.22 14.21
CA PHE A 76 2.04 2.88 13.84
C PHE A 76 1.08 3.92 14.39
N THR A 77 0.11 4.35 13.58
CA THR A 77 -0.96 5.26 13.97
C THR A 77 -2.26 4.92 13.27
N GLU A 78 -3.37 5.35 13.84
CA GLU A 78 -4.70 5.18 13.27
C GLU A 78 -5.35 6.52 12.99
N VAL A 79 -6.13 6.57 11.91
CA VAL A 79 -6.86 7.77 11.50
C VAL A 79 -8.25 7.37 11.02
N TYR A 80 -9.28 8.07 11.52
CA TYR A 80 -10.68 7.70 11.31
C TYR A 80 -11.49 8.74 10.50
N SER A 81 -10.85 9.77 9.96
CA SER A 81 -11.50 10.72 9.05
C SER A 81 -10.56 11.21 7.95
N LEU A 82 -11.13 11.57 6.80
CA LEU A 82 -10.37 12.08 5.67
C LEU A 82 -9.61 13.37 6.02
N ASP A 83 -10.23 14.26 6.82
CA ASP A 83 -9.59 15.50 7.26
C ASP A 83 -8.38 15.23 8.15
N LYS A 84 -8.49 14.26 9.08
CA LYS A 84 -7.37 13.88 9.94
C LYS A 84 -6.25 13.16 9.17
N LEU A 85 -6.58 12.39 8.13
CA LEU A 85 -5.57 11.80 7.26
C LEU A 85 -4.82 12.88 6.48
N LEU A 86 -5.53 13.89 5.97
CA LEU A 86 -4.92 15.02 5.26
C LEU A 86 -4.01 15.83 6.19
N GLU A 87 -4.47 16.13 7.42
CA GLU A 87 -3.69 16.81 8.46
C GLU A 87 -2.41 16.01 8.81
N LEU A 88 -2.54 14.72 9.05
CA LEU A 88 -1.40 13.84 9.36
C LEU A 88 -0.37 13.82 8.22
N VAL A 89 -0.81 13.66 6.98
CA VAL A 89 0.07 13.66 5.82
C VAL A 89 0.78 15.01 5.67
N PHE A 90 0.08 16.11 5.89
CA PHE A 90 0.69 17.43 5.92
C PHE A 90 1.78 17.53 7.00
N HIS A 91 1.51 17.11 8.23
CA HIS A 91 2.51 17.10 9.31
C HIS A 91 3.69 16.17 9.03
N THR A 92 3.43 15.02 8.41
CA THR A 92 4.50 14.07 8.00
C THR A 92 5.51 14.74 7.08
N SER A 93 5.10 15.79 6.34
CA SER A 93 6.03 16.55 5.49
C SER A 93 7.15 17.25 6.25
N TYR A 94 7.01 17.49 7.54
CA TYR A 94 8.01 18.08 8.42
C TYR A 94 8.82 17.06 9.22
N MET A 95 8.48 15.78 9.07
CA MET A 95 9.15 14.68 9.77
C MET A 95 10.14 13.97 8.83
N ASN A 96 11.10 13.25 9.43
CA ASN A 96 12.12 12.55 8.67
C ASN A 96 11.80 11.04 8.56
N PHE A 97 10.69 10.71 7.89
CA PHE A 97 10.38 9.34 7.50
C PHE A 97 10.93 9.03 6.11
N GLN A 98 11.34 7.77 5.90
CA GLN A 98 11.80 7.28 4.59
C GLN A 98 10.65 6.61 3.82
N THR A 99 9.68 6.04 4.54
CA THR A 99 8.51 5.40 3.94
C THR A 99 7.24 5.79 4.70
N LEU A 100 6.20 6.16 3.96
CA LEU A 100 4.84 6.33 4.45
C LEU A 100 3.96 5.21 3.89
N VAL A 101 3.27 4.51 4.77
CA VAL A 101 2.31 3.46 4.41
C VAL A 101 0.91 3.91 4.80
N VAL A 102 -0.07 3.81 3.88
CA VAL A 102 -1.48 4.13 4.16
C VAL A 102 -2.36 2.92 3.83
N ASP A 103 -2.93 2.31 4.84
CA ASP A 103 -3.77 1.11 4.73
C ASP A 103 -5.18 1.35 5.35
N SER A 104 -6.20 1.65 4.53
CA SER A 104 -6.25 1.84 3.09
C SER A 104 -6.47 3.32 2.71
N ILE A 105 -5.92 3.73 1.56
CA ILE A 105 -5.94 5.14 1.13
C ILE A 105 -7.35 5.65 0.78
N ASN A 106 -8.23 4.75 0.33
CA ASN A 106 -9.55 5.13 -0.16
C ASN A 106 -10.71 4.83 0.81
N SER A 107 -10.48 4.20 1.97
CA SER A 107 -11.56 3.84 2.90
C SER A 107 -12.29 5.07 3.44
N LEU A 108 -11.54 6.06 3.92
CA LEU A 108 -12.10 7.28 4.49
C LEU A 108 -12.79 8.16 3.43
N TYR A 109 -12.23 8.23 2.21
CA TYR A 109 -12.90 8.88 1.09
C TYR A 109 -14.23 8.21 0.75
N ARG A 110 -14.26 6.88 0.71
CA ARG A 110 -15.50 6.12 0.44
C ARG A 110 -16.59 6.37 1.46
N ALA A 111 -16.23 6.56 2.72
CA ALA A 111 -17.18 6.83 3.80
C ALA A 111 -17.89 8.19 3.64
N VAL A 112 -17.22 9.16 3.02
CA VAL A 112 -17.73 10.54 2.83
C VAL A 112 -17.88 10.92 1.34
N ALA A 113 -17.90 9.96 0.42
CA ALA A 113 -17.94 10.21 -1.04
C ALA A 113 -19.18 10.97 -1.51
N TYR A 114 -20.25 11.01 -0.70
CA TYR A 114 -21.46 11.79 -0.94
C TYR A 114 -21.31 13.29 -0.57
N GLU A 115 -20.28 13.67 0.17
CA GLU A 115 -20.02 15.06 0.52
C GLU A 115 -19.38 15.79 -0.66
N GLU A 116 -19.84 17.00 -0.96
CA GLU A 116 -19.39 17.79 -2.12
C GLU A 116 -17.87 18.06 -2.10
N SER A 117 -17.28 18.25 -0.91
CA SER A 117 -15.86 18.53 -0.74
C SER A 117 -14.95 17.32 -0.73
N SER A 118 -15.51 16.10 -0.66
CA SER A 118 -14.74 14.87 -0.42
C SER A 118 -13.74 14.56 -1.55
N LEU A 119 -14.17 14.75 -2.80
CA LEU A 119 -13.30 14.54 -3.96
C LEU A 119 -12.15 15.55 -3.99
N ALA A 120 -12.41 16.81 -3.67
CA ALA A 120 -11.38 17.84 -3.60
C ALA A 120 -10.34 17.52 -2.51
N LYS A 121 -10.81 17.13 -1.32
CA LYS A 121 -9.94 16.71 -0.21
C LYS A 121 -9.10 15.47 -0.57
N PHE A 122 -9.71 14.48 -1.23
CA PHE A 122 -9.00 13.29 -1.66
C PHE A 122 -7.97 13.60 -2.75
N THR A 123 -8.30 14.48 -3.70
CA THR A 123 -7.36 14.96 -4.73
C THR A 123 -6.19 15.72 -4.08
N LEU A 124 -6.47 16.57 -3.10
CA LEU A 124 -5.44 17.29 -2.35
C LEU A 124 -4.52 16.34 -1.60
N LEU A 125 -5.07 15.32 -0.93
CA LEU A 125 -4.30 14.26 -0.28
C LEU A 125 -3.34 13.57 -1.27
N MET A 126 -3.84 13.17 -2.45
CA MET A 126 -3.02 12.56 -3.49
C MET A 126 -1.91 13.50 -3.97
N GLY A 127 -2.23 14.78 -4.16
CA GLY A 127 -1.26 15.81 -4.55
C GLY A 127 -0.14 15.98 -3.51
N PHE A 128 -0.48 16.00 -2.20
CA PHE A 128 0.51 16.04 -1.13
C PHE A 128 1.42 14.82 -1.11
N LEU A 129 0.85 13.63 -1.20
CA LEU A 129 1.62 12.38 -1.25
C LEU A 129 2.59 12.38 -2.43
N ARG A 130 2.13 12.78 -3.61
CA ARG A 130 2.97 12.88 -4.81
C ARG A 130 4.10 13.89 -4.63
N ASN A 131 3.79 15.07 -4.13
CA ASN A 131 4.77 16.13 -3.87
C ASN A 131 5.84 15.67 -2.86
N MET A 132 5.45 15.02 -1.78
CA MET A 132 6.39 14.48 -0.78
C MET A 132 7.30 13.41 -1.39
N SER A 133 6.76 12.56 -2.24
CA SER A 133 7.55 11.55 -2.94
C SER A 133 8.56 12.16 -3.90
N GLU A 134 8.15 13.15 -4.70
CA GLU A 134 9.01 13.79 -5.70
C GLU A 134 10.07 14.71 -5.09
N LEU A 135 9.70 15.55 -4.12
CA LEU A 135 10.60 16.55 -3.56
C LEU A 135 11.49 16.03 -2.42
N LYS A 136 10.99 15.07 -1.65
CA LYS A 136 11.70 14.55 -0.46
C LYS A 136 12.23 13.13 -0.63
N GLY A 137 11.89 12.47 -1.74
CA GLY A 137 12.21 11.07 -1.95
C GLY A 137 11.47 10.12 -1.01
N LEU A 138 10.38 10.59 -0.36
CA LEU A 138 9.57 9.76 0.53
C LEU A 138 8.90 8.65 -0.27
N LYS A 139 9.16 7.41 0.09
CA LYS A 139 8.49 6.26 -0.51
C LYS A 139 7.06 6.15 0.01
N ILE A 140 6.08 6.02 -0.91
CA ILE A 140 4.66 5.88 -0.57
C ILE A 140 4.21 4.46 -0.90
N LEU A 141 3.72 3.73 0.09
CA LEU A 141 3.02 2.47 -0.09
C LEU A 141 1.57 2.65 0.34
N ALA A 142 0.63 2.18 -0.47
CA ALA A 142 -0.78 2.24 -0.10
C ALA A 142 -1.53 0.95 -0.46
N SER A 143 -2.59 0.66 0.29
CA SER A 143 -3.63 -0.25 -0.16
C SER A 143 -4.88 0.51 -0.57
N ALA A 144 -5.71 -0.13 -1.42
CA ALA A 144 -7.06 0.33 -1.70
C ALA A 144 -8.03 -0.85 -1.74
N GLN A 145 -9.23 -0.64 -1.21
CA GLN A 145 -10.30 -1.62 -1.27
C GLN A 145 -11.18 -1.40 -2.50
N VAL A 146 -11.64 -2.51 -3.07
CA VAL A 146 -12.64 -2.56 -4.12
C VAL A 146 -13.93 -3.17 -3.59
N ARG A 147 -15.07 -2.85 -4.24
CA ARG A 147 -16.35 -3.49 -3.91
C ARG A 147 -16.35 -4.93 -4.45
N ALA A 148 -16.89 -5.85 -3.66
CA ALA A 148 -17.16 -7.20 -4.13
C ALA A 148 -18.43 -7.18 -5.00
N GLY A 149 -18.41 -7.79 -6.19
CA GLY A 149 -19.60 -8.04 -7.01
C GLY A 149 -19.72 -7.25 -8.32
N GLU A 150 -18.77 -6.40 -8.67
CA GLU A 150 -18.69 -5.78 -10.00
C GLU A 150 -17.74 -6.59 -10.89
N GLU A 151 -18.14 -6.87 -12.15
CA GLU A 151 -17.30 -7.58 -13.13
C GLU A 151 -15.99 -6.83 -13.40
N ASP A 152 -16.02 -5.48 -13.29
CA ASP A 152 -14.85 -4.62 -13.28
C ASP A 152 -14.48 -4.24 -11.84
N VAL A 153 -13.44 -4.87 -11.31
CA VAL A 153 -12.92 -4.67 -9.95
C VAL A 153 -12.20 -3.31 -9.88
N GLU A 154 -12.96 -2.23 -9.73
CA GLU A 154 -12.40 -0.88 -9.59
C GLU A 154 -12.46 -0.37 -8.14
N ALA A 155 -11.37 0.22 -7.68
CA ALA A 155 -11.34 0.94 -6.42
C ALA A 155 -12.06 2.29 -6.56
N SER A 156 -12.80 2.72 -5.53
CA SER A 156 -13.35 4.08 -5.50
C SER A 156 -12.22 5.10 -5.63
N GLY A 157 -12.35 6.02 -6.59
CA GLY A 157 -11.29 6.96 -6.93
C GLY A 157 -10.17 6.36 -7.80
N MET A 158 -10.40 5.21 -8.48
CA MET A 158 -9.35 4.52 -9.25
C MET A 158 -8.69 5.40 -10.31
N SER A 159 -9.42 6.29 -10.96
CA SER A 159 -8.86 7.23 -11.93
C SER A 159 -7.79 8.14 -11.31
N LEU A 160 -8.04 8.63 -10.07
CA LEU A 160 -7.05 9.40 -9.33
C LEU A 160 -5.87 8.51 -8.89
N LEU A 161 -6.16 7.32 -8.37
CA LEU A 161 -5.12 6.38 -7.93
C LEU A 161 -4.22 5.98 -9.11
N ASP A 162 -4.78 5.70 -10.28
CA ASP A 162 -4.01 5.38 -11.49
C ASP A 162 -3.14 6.57 -11.93
N TYR A 163 -3.63 7.80 -11.79
CA TYR A 163 -2.85 8.99 -12.12
C TYR A 163 -1.66 9.20 -11.18
N TYR A 164 -1.87 9.06 -9.87
CA TYR A 164 -0.87 9.44 -8.86
C TYR A 164 0.13 8.34 -8.49
N PHE A 165 -0.18 7.06 -8.65
CA PHE A 165 0.73 5.97 -8.32
C PHE A 165 1.55 5.50 -9.54
N ASP A 166 2.86 5.31 -9.37
CA ASP A 166 3.78 4.86 -10.42
C ASP A 166 3.65 3.36 -10.67
N THR A 167 3.47 2.58 -9.61
CA THR A 167 3.32 1.13 -9.68
C THR A 167 2.04 0.70 -8.99
N ILE A 168 1.24 -0.09 -9.70
CA ILE A 168 -0.06 -0.58 -9.21
C ILE A 168 -0.11 -2.09 -9.35
N PHE A 169 -0.47 -2.74 -8.24
CA PHE A 169 -0.67 -4.17 -8.16
C PHE A 169 -2.13 -4.48 -7.81
N GLN A 170 -2.73 -5.40 -8.54
CA GLN A 170 -3.99 -6.04 -8.17
C GLN A 170 -3.69 -7.24 -7.26
N VAL A 171 -4.42 -7.35 -6.15
CA VAL A 171 -4.34 -8.46 -5.20
C VAL A 171 -5.68 -9.16 -5.16
N GLY A 172 -5.69 -10.47 -5.32
CA GLY A 172 -6.94 -11.23 -5.40
C GLY A 172 -6.78 -12.72 -5.15
N PHE A 173 -7.82 -13.45 -5.52
CA PHE A 173 -7.88 -14.91 -5.46
C PHE A 173 -8.08 -15.49 -6.85
N GLU A 174 -7.37 -16.57 -7.15
CA GLU A 174 -7.59 -17.42 -8.29
C GLU A 174 -7.51 -18.89 -7.83
N LYS A 175 -8.58 -19.68 -8.05
CA LYS A 175 -8.63 -21.09 -7.64
C LYS A 175 -8.14 -21.33 -6.20
N ASN A 176 -8.65 -20.53 -5.26
CA ASN A 176 -8.28 -20.53 -3.84
C ASN A 176 -6.84 -20.17 -3.50
N LYS A 177 -6.04 -19.71 -4.47
CA LYS A 177 -4.71 -19.17 -4.24
C LYS A 177 -4.73 -17.65 -4.29
N ARG A 178 -3.97 -17.00 -3.40
CA ARG A 178 -3.77 -15.56 -3.48
C ARG A 178 -2.76 -15.21 -4.56
N PHE A 179 -3.04 -14.13 -5.29
CA PHE A 179 -2.14 -13.63 -6.30
C PHE A 179 -1.89 -12.12 -6.17
N VAL A 180 -0.75 -11.69 -6.68
CA VAL A 180 -0.45 -10.30 -7.00
C VAL A 180 -0.16 -10.21 -8.48
N LYS A 181 -0.83 -9.28 -9.15
CA LYS A 181 -0.72 -9.02 -10.58
C LYS A 181 -0.26 -7.58 -10.79
N LEU A 182 0.80 -7.37 -11.57
CA LEU A 182 1.25 -6.03 -11.94
C LEU A 182 0.28 -5.43 -12.98
N VAL A 183 -0.31 -4.27 -12.65
CA VAL A 183 -1.27 -3.56 -13.52
C VAL A 183 -0.62 -2.33 -14.15
N LYS A 184 0.20 -1.61 -13.39
CA LYS A 184 0.96 -0.45 -13.85
C LYS A 184 2.42 -0.57 -13.38
N PRO A 185 3.42 -0.32 -14.25
CA PRO A 185 3.29 0.02 -15.66
C PRO A 185 2.69 -1.11 -16.49
N ARG A 186 1.95 -0.74 -17.55
CA ARG A 186 1.30 -1.71 -18.43
C ARG A 186 2.35 -2.48 -19.25
N HIS A 187 2.27 -3.79 -19.22
CA HIS A 187 3.12 -4.70 -20.01
C HIS A 187 2.28 -5.54 -20.96
N LYS A 188 2.89 -6.00 -22.09
CA LYS A 188 2.23 -6.92 -23.04
C LYS A 188 1.79 -8.22 -22.36
N ALA A 189 2.60 -8.75 -21.45
CA ALA A 189 2.24 -9.85 -20.57
C ALA A 189 2.12 -9.28 -19.15
N THR A 190 1.00 -9.47 -18.48
CA THR A 190 0.79 -9.02 -17.11
C THR A 190 1.36 -10.06 -16.15
N PRO A 191 2.52 -9.81 -15.52
CA PRO A 191 3.14 -10.82 -14.67
C PRO A 191 2.31 -11.02 -13.40
N ILE A 192 2.08 -12.29 -13.04
CA ILE A 192 1.34 -12.70 -11.83
C ILE A 192 2.30 -13.46 -10.93
N LYS A 193 2.19 -13.23 -9.63
CA LYS A 193 2.90 -13.96 -8.58
C LYS A 193 1.90 -14.46 -7.55
N TYR A 194 1.97 -15.75 -7.25
CA TYR A 194 1.16 -16.33 -6.16
C TYR A 194 1.88 -16.19 -4.81
N PHE A 195 1.11 -16.20 -3.74
CA PHE A 195 1.64 -16.10 -2.39
C PHE A 195 0.73 -16.76 -1.36
N GLU A 196 1.33 -17.10 -0.23
CA GLU A 196 0.64 -17.56 0.98
C GLU A 196 0.92 -16.60 2.14
N ILE A 197 0.07 -16.63 3.15
CA ILE A 197 0.22 -15.84 4.37
C ILE A 197 0.43 -16.81 5.52
N ASN A 198 1.53 -16.65 6.24
CA ASN A 198 1.82 -17.36 7.47
C ASN A 198 2.06 -16.39 8.63
N GLU A 199 2.49 -16.91 9.78
CA GLU A 199 2.79 -16.11 10.96
C GLU A 199 3.88 -15.06 10.73
N LYS A 200 4.85 -15.35 9.87
CA LYS A 200 5.97 -14.44 9.53
C LYS A 200 5.63 -13.41 8.45
N GLY A 201 4.45 -13.47 7.85
CA GLY A 201 4.03 -12.57 6.79
C GLY A 201 3.73 -13.27 5.47
N VAL A 202 4.07 -12.60 4.36
CA VAL A 202 3.84 -13.10 3.00
C VAL A 202 5.01 -13.96 2.55
N VAL A 203 4.70 -15.15 2.05
CA VAL A 203 5.63 -16.09 1.42
C VAL A 203 5.32 -16.18 -0.07
N TRP A 204 6.25 -15.75 -0.91
CA TRP A 204 6.12 -15.77 -2.36
C TRP A 204 6.39 -17.16 -2.93
N MET A 205 5.47 -17.67 -3.75
CA MET A 205 5.60 -18.96 -4.44
C MET A 205 6.25 -18.82 -5.82
#